data_bd12c4e21286032183a38cd77231aa93
#
_entry.id   bd12c4e21286032183a38cd77231aa93
#
_cell.length_a   1.000
_cell.length_b   1.000
_cell.length_c   1.000
_cell.angle_alpha   90.00
_cell.angle_beta   90.00
_cell.angle_gamma   90.00
#
_symmetry.space_group_name_H-M   'P 1'
#
loop_
_entity.id
_entity.type
_entity.pdbx_description
1 polymer ?
#
loop_
_entity_poly.entity_id
_entity_poly.type
_entity_poly.pdbx_seq_one_letter_code
_entity_poly.pdbx_strand_id
1 'polypeptide(L)'
;MNILFIGDIFASGGRGIVAEHLSKLVGEYNIDLSIANAENSAGGFGITPLIAEELLALGLDVLTGGNHSFDKREVHDYLDRQARILRPANYPNGLPGRGVYTALARNGVPYAVLNLQGRAHMASIDCPFRKADELLGSLDSSCKIRIVDFHAELTSEKVAMGWYLDGRATAMIGTHTHVPTADTRVLPRGLAYQTDAGMTGPYDSIIGVDKDIILRRFLTGVAGRMEAARHGIELHGVVINADETTGKAISIRRIRCIK
;
A
#
# COMPACT_ATOMS: atom_id res chain seq x y z
N MET A 1 14.04 12.72 -6.05
CA MET A 1 13.85 11.38 -5.48
C MET A 1 12.75 10.66 -6.23
N ASN A 2 13.00 9.42 -6.65
CA ASN A 2 12.00 8.60 -7.34
C ASN A 2 11.49 7.50 -6.40
N ILE A 3 10.18 7.40 -6.29
CA ILE A 3 9.49 6.49 -5.36
C ILE A 3 8.58 5.57 -6.17
N LEU A 4 8.70 4.27 -5.95
CA LEU A 4 7.81 3.25 -6.48
C LEU A 4 6.83 2.84 -5.36
N PHE A 5 5.53 2.91 -5.64
CA PHE A 5 4.50 2.34 -4.79
C PHE A 5 3.74 1.27 -5.58
N ILE A 6 3.76 0.03 -5.10
CA ILE A 6 3.06 -1.11 -5.68
C ILE A 6 1.76 -1.34 -4.92
N GLY A 7 0.65 -1.47 -5.63
CA GLY A 7 -0.66 -1.76 -5.05
C GLY A 7 -0.75 -3.18 -4.47
N ASP A 8 -1.88 -3.48 -3.84
CA ASP A 8 -2.15 -4.67 -3.03
C ASP A 8 -1.60 -5.97 -3.64
N ILE A 9 -0.51 -6.50 -3.08
CA ILE A 9 0.09 -7.78 -3.53
C ILE A 9 -0.83 -8.91 -3.11
N PHE A 10 -1.42 -9.59 -4.10
CA PHE A 10 -2.41 -10.64 -3.86
C PHE A 10 -1.84 -12.04 -4.14
N ALA A 11 -1.80 -12.87 -3.11
CA ALA A 11 -1.40 -14.27 -3.16
C ALA A 11 -0.05 -14.53 -3.86
N SER A 12 0.22 -15.76 -4.29
CA SER A 12 1.47 -16.15 -4.96
C SER A 12 1.63 -15.52 -6.35
N GLY A 13 0.52 -15.27 -7.07
CA GLY A 13 0.57 -14.61 -8.37
C GLY A 13 1.14 -13.20 -8.27
N GLY A 14 0.67 -12.41 -7.28
CA GLY A 14 1.16 -11.07 -7.03
C GLY A 14 2.62 -11.04 -6.59
N ARG A 15 3.03 -11.95 -5.68
CA ARG A 15 4.45 -12.07 -5.30
C ARG A 15 5.35 -12.43 -6.48
N GLY A 16 4.89 -13.37 -7.33
CA GLY A 16 5.66 -13.82 -8.50
C GLY A 16 5.92 -12.69 -9.50
N ILE A 17 4.92 -11.88 -9.83
CA ILE A 17 5.12 -10.77 -10.77
C ILE A 17 5.97 -9.64 -10.16
N VAL A 18 5.89 -9.41 -8.84
CA VAL A 18 6.81 -8.49 -8.16
C VAL A 18 8.25 -8.99 -8.29
N ALA A 19 8.51 -10.27 -8.03
CA ALA A 19 9.84 -10.87 -8.16
C ALA A 19 10.40 -10.73 -9.59
N GLU A 20 9.54 -10.86 -10.60
CA GLU A 20 9.91 -10.76 -12.01
C GLU A 20 10.25 -9.33 -12.46
N HIS A 21 9.52 -8.33 -11.94
CA HIS A 21 9.58 -6.97 -12.48
C HIS A 21 10.27 -5.94 -11.57
N LEU A 22 10.37 -6.16 -10.24
CA LEU A 22 10.82 -5.12 -9.31
C LEU A 22 12.23 -4.59 -9.66
N SER A 23 13.20 -5.46 -9.86
CA SER A 23 14.57 -5.05 -10.19
C SER A 23 14.65 -4.26 -11.49
N LYS A 24 13.87 -4.65 -12.51
CA LYS A 24 13.77 -3.93 -13.79
C LYS A 24 13.17 -2.53 -13.59
N LEU A 25 12.07 -2.43 -12.85
CA LEU A 25 11.41 -1.16 -12.53
C LEU A 25 12.34 -0.23 -11.75
N VAL A 26 13.05 -0.78 -10.75
CA VAL A 26 14.04 -0.01 -9.97
C VAL A 26 15.12 0.58 -10.87
N GLY A 27 15.65 -0.18 -11.81
CA GLY A 27 16.66 0.31 -12.77
C GLY A 27 16.08 1.28 -13.79
N GLU A 28 14.92 0.98 -14.39
CA GLU A 28 14.30 1.79 -15.45
C GLU A 28 13.92 3.19 -14.96
N TYR A 29 13.41 3.29 -13.72
CA TYR A 29 12.94 4.55 -13.15
C TYR A 29 13.92 5.16 -12.16
N ASN A 30 15.12 4.58 -11.96
CA ASN A 30 16.10 5.00 -10.96
C ASN A 30 15.43 5.19 -9.58
N ILE A 31 14.77 4.15 -9.10
CA ILE A 31 13.97 4.19 -7.87
C ILE A 31 14.87 4.24 -6.63
N ASP A 32 14.67 5.26 -5.80
CA ASP A 32 15.35 5.46 -4.52
C ASP A 32 14.63 4.80 -3.34
N LEU A 33 13.30 4.63 -3.45
CA LEU A 33 12.44 4.03 -2.41
C LEU A 33 11.35 3.18 -3.05
N SER A 34 11.21 1.93 -2.62
CA SER A 34 10.18 0.99 -3.08
C SER A 34 9.27 0.55 -1.92
N ILE A 35 7.96 0.79 -2.09
CA ILE A 35 6.91 0.50 -1.11
C ILE A 35 5.88 -0.41 -1.78
N ALA A 36 5.29 -1.33 -1.04
CA ALA A 36 4.16 -2.13 -1.52
C ALA A 36 3.14 -2.37 -0.41
N ASN A 37 1.86 -2.39 -0.75
CA ASN A 37 0.87 -2.96 0.15
C ASN A 37 0.92 -4.48 0.03
N ALA A 38 1.14 -5.17 1.16
CA ALA A 38 1.38 -6.61 1.22
C ALA A 38 0.34 -7.38 2.05
N GLU A 39 -0.76 -6.71 2.44
CA GLU A 39 -1.74 -7.30 3.35
C GLU A 39 -2.41 -8.57 2.82
N ASN A 40 -2.45 -8.76 1.48
CA ASN A 40 -3.11 -9.88 0.82
C ASN A 40 -2.13 -10.94 0.26
N SER A 41 -0.84 -10.84 0.61
CA SER A 41 0.23 -11.65 0.03
C SER A 41 0.22 -13.12 0.45
N ALA A 42 -0.41 -13.48 1.58
CA ALA A 42 -0.49 -14.85 2.09
C ALA A 42 -1.80 -15.55 1.68
N GLY A 43 -1.92 -15.88 0.40
CA GLY A 43 -3.08 -16.62 -0.13
C GLY A 43 -4.34 -15.76 -0.26
N GLY A 44 -4.20 -14.43 -0.32
CA GLY A 44 -5.29 -13.47 -0.47
C GLY A 44 -5.71 -12.78 0.83
N PHE A 45 -5.19 -13.19 1.99
CA PHE A 45 -5.53 -12.61 3.30
C PHE A 45 -4.33 -12.67 4.24
N GLY A 46 -3.87 -11.51 4.70
CA GLY A 46 -2.76 -11.39 5.64
C GLY A 46 -1.39 -11.57 4.99
N ILE A 47 -0.37 -11.48 5.81
CA ILE A 47 1.04 -11.72 5.49
C ILE A 47 1.63 -12.65 6.54
N THR A 48 2.61 -13.50 6.16
CA THR A 48 3.38 -14.33 7.10
C THR A 48 4.80 -13.78 7.24
N PRO A 49 5.55 -14.10 8.32
CA PRO A 49 6.94 -13.70 8.45
C PRO A 49 7.80 -14.14 7.26
N LEU A 50 7.61 -15.37 6.79
CA LEU A 50 8.36 -15.90 5.63
C LEU A 50 8.11 -15.08 4.35
N ILE A 51 6.84 -14.76 4.06
CA ILE A 51 6.47 -13.96 2.89
C ILE A 51 6.99 -12.53 3.02
N ALA A 52 6.97 -11.97 4.22
CA ALA A 52 7.50 -10.65 4.48
C ALA A 52 9.00 -10.58 4.20
N GLU A 53 9.78 -11.55 4.69
CA GLU A 53 11.21 -11.64 4.40
C GLU A 53 11.49 -11.89 2.91
N GLU A 54 10.68 -12.74 2.23
CA GLU A 54 10.73 -12.92 0.78
C GLU A 54 10.61 -11.58 0.05
N LEU A 55 9.57 -10.80 0.34
CA LEU A 55 9.31 -9.52 -0.32
C LEU A 55 10.38 -8.46 -0.02
N LEU A 56 10.86 -8.39 1.22
CA LEU A 56 11.93 -7.50 1.62
C LEU A 56 13.27 -7.88 0.96
N ALA A 57 13.54 -9.18 0.80
CA ALA A 57 14.75 -9.68 0.12
C ALA A 57 14.75 -9.39 -1.38
N LEU A 58 13.57 -9.27 -2.02
CA LEU A 58 13.46 -8.82 -3.42
C LEU A 58 13.89 -7.36 -3.62
N GLY A 59 13.97 -6.57 -2.55
CA GLY A 59 14.36 -5.16 -2.60
C GLY A 59 13.24 -4.16 -2.33
N LEU A 60 12.09 -4.60 -1.81
CA LEU A 60 11.10 -3.69 -1.24
C LEU A 60 11.64 -3.10 0.08
N ASP A 61 11.54 -1.80 0.23
CA ASP A 61 12.07 -1.10 1.40
C ASP A 61 11.05 -1.10 2.56
N VAL A 62 9.75 -0.95 2.25
CA VAL A 62 8.66 -0.92 3.23
C VAL A 62 7.44 -1.69 2.71
N LEU A 63 6.85 -2.48 3.59
CA LEU A 63 5.57 -3.17 3.35
C LEU A 63 4.49 -2.53 4.20
N THR A 64 3.40 -2.08 3.57
CA THR A 64 2.20 -1.58 4.25
C THR A 64 1.14 -2.67 4.35
N GLY A 65 0.21 -2.48 5.26
CA GLY A 65 -0.91 -3.38 5.50
C GLY A 65 -2.26 -2.69 5.37
N GLY A 66 -3.29 -3.33 5.91
CA GLY A 66 -4.67 -2.85 5.93
C GLY A 66 -5.51 -3.68 6.91
N ASN A 67 -6.78 -3.93 6.55
CA ASN A 67 -7.70 -4.66 7.43
C ASN A 67 -7.34 -6.14 7.63
N HIS A 68 -6.48 -6.71 6.80
CA HIS A 68 -5.98 -8.09 6.92
C HIS A 68 -4.62 -8.19 7.64
N SER A 69 -4.11 -7.10 8.23
CA SER A 69 -2.78 -7.07 8.89
C SER A 69 -2.63 -8.11 10.00
N PHE A 70 -3.72 -8.54 10.64
CA PHE A 70 -3.72 -9.48 11.77
C PHE A 70 -4.31 -10.85 11.45
N ASP A 71 -4.65 -11.17 10.20
CA ASP A 71 -5.32 -12.42 9.84
C ASP A 71 -4.44 -13.67 10.00
N LYS A 72 -3.12 -13.50 9.98
CA LYS A 72 -2.15 -14.58 10.24
C LYS A 72 -1.58 -14.45 11.64
N ARG A 73 -1.92 -15.38 12.55
CA ARG A 73 -1.47 -15.34 13.94
C ARG A 73 0.06 -15.26 14.07
N GLU A 74 0.78 -15.92 13.19
CA GLU A 74 2.25 -15.99 13.18
C GLU A 74 2.94 -14.65 12.88
N VAL A 75 2.21 -13.65 12.32
CA VAL A 75 2.79 -12.33 12.05
C VAL A 75 2.78 -11.42 13.29
N HIS A 76 1.95 -11.70 14.29
CA HIS A 76 1.72 -10.78 15.42
C HIS A 76 3.04 -10.43 16.13
N ASP A 77 3.77 -11.41 16.64
CA ASP A 77 5.06 -11.18 17.32
C ASP A 77 6.13 -10.65 16.35
N TYR A 78 5.99 -10.93 15.06
CA TYR A 78 6.93 -10.52 14.05
C TYR A 78 6.80 -9.04 13.71
N LEU A 79 5.60 -8.47 13.74
CA LEU A 79 5.36 -7.04 13.51
C LEU A 79 6.12 -6.15 14.49
N ASP A 80 6.36 -6.59 15.72
CA ASP A 80 7.16 -5.84 16.70
C ASP A 80 8.66 -5.86 16.37
N ARG A 81 9.15 -6.94 15.75
CA ARG A 81 10.58 -7.13 15.43
C ARG A 81 10.98 -6.54 14.09
N GLN A 82 10.06 -6.53 13.11
CA GLN A 82 10.36 -6.05 11.76
C GLN A 82 9.74 -4.66 11.52
N ALA A 83 10.56 -3.62 11.72
CA ALA A 83 10.11 -2.22 11.64
C ALA A 83 9.60 -1.80 10.25
N ARG A 84 10.02 -2.50 9.18
CA ARG A 84 9.67 -2.19 7.80
C ARG A 84 8.31 -2.72 7.36
N ILE A 85 7.61 -3.44 8.26
CA ILE A 85 6.25 -3.91 8.02
C ILE A 85 5.30 -3.07 8.85
N LEU A 86 4.40 -2.37 8.19
CA LEU A 86 3.46 -1.48 8.82
C LEU A 86 2.05 -2.10 8.86
N ARG A 87 1.36 -1.83 9.95
CA ARG A 87 -0.09 -1.98 10.05
C ARG A 87 -0.73 -0.60 10.12
N PRO A 88 -2.04 -0.44 9.87
CA PRO A 88 -2.67 0.87 9.99
C PRO A 88 -2.46 1.47 11.40
N ALA A 89 -1.98 2.71 11.45
CA ALA A 89 -1.61 3.40 12.68
C ALA A 89 -2.82 3.72 13.57
N ASN A 90 -3.99 3.85 12.96
CA ASN A 90 -5.23 4.20 13.65
C ASN A 90 -6.01 2.99 14.21
N TYR A 91 -5.38 1.81 14.30
CA TYR A 91 -5.85 0.75 15.19
C TYR A 91 -5.63 1.13 16.66
N PRO A 92 -6.39 0.55 17.60
CA PRO A 92 -6.22 0.81 19.03
C PRO A 92 -4.78 0.63 19.51
N ASN A 93 -4.39 1.39 20.54
CA ASN A 93 -3.08 1.28 21.15
C ASN A 93 -2.85 -0.10 21.79
N GLY A 94 -1.58 -0.52 21.87
CA GLY A 94 -1.18 -1.80 22.49
C GLY A 94 -1.24 -3.01 21.55
N LEU A 95 -1.62 -2.83 20.30
CA LEU A 95 -1.52 -3.90 19.30
C LEU A 95 -0.09 -4.03 18.76
N PRO A 96 0.35 -5.24 18.37
CA PRO A 96 1.67 -5.45 17.80
C PRO A 96 1.94 -4.60 16.56
N GLY A 97 3.20 -4.25 16.36
CA GLY A 97 3.65 -3.50 15.18
C GLY A 97 3.40 -1.99 15.27
N ARG A 98 3.73 -1.33 14.19
CA ARG A 98 3.70 0.13 14.07
C ARG A 98 3.03 0.58 12.79
N GLY A 99 2.56 1.82 12.74
CA GLY A 99 1.94 2.40 11.56
C GLY A 99 2.78 3.47 10.87
N VAL A 100 4.02 3.69 11.31
CA VAL A 100 4.97 4.61 10.72
C VAL A 100 6.36 4.03 10.73
N TYR A 101 7.11 4.25 9.65
CA TYR A 101 8.52 3.90 9.53
C TYR A 101 9.30 5.05 8.93
N THR A 102 10.46 5.38 9.51
CA THR A 102 11.37 6.42 9.05
C THR A 102 12.75 5.83 8.82
N ALA A 103 13.39 6.18 7.71
CA ALA A 103 14.75 5.74 7.38
C ALA A 103 15.38 6.69 6.35
N LEU A 104 16.54 6.32 5.85
CA LEU A 104 17.19 6.94 4.69
C LEU A 104 16.94 6.08 3.45
N ALA A 105 16.55 6.73 2.35
CA ALA A 105 16.42 6.08 1.05
C ALA A 105 17.81 5.73 0.47
N ARG A 106 17.86 5.02 -0.67
CA ARG A 106 19.12 4.62 -1.33
C ARG A 106 20.02 5.80 -1.66
N ASN A 107 19.44 6.97 -1.93
CA ASN A 107 20.16 8.22 -2.20
C ASN A 107 20.50 9.04 -0.93
N GLY A 108 20.24 8.50 0.27
CA GLY A 108 20.53 9.14 1.56
C GLY A 108 19.48 10.15 2.03
N VAL A 109 18.39 10.35 1.31
CA VAL A 109 17.30 11.29 1.69
C VAL A 109 16.43 10.69 2.79
N PRO A 110 16.15 11.42 3.90
CA PRO A 110 15.24 10.97 4.93
C PRO A 110 13.79 10.86 4.42
N TYR A 111 13.13 9.74 4.72
CA TYR A 111 11.72 9.53 4.39
C TYR A 111 10.91 8.98 5.55
N ALA A 112 9.60 9.16 5.46
CA ALA A 112 8.61 8.51 6.31
C ALA A 112 7.53 7.83 5.45
N VAL A 113 7.15 6.61 5.82
CA VAL A 113 5.98 5.91 5.29
C VAL A 113 4.98 5.76 6.41
N LEU A 114 3.74 6.19 6.18
CA LEU A 114 2.61 6.11 7.09
C LEU A 114 1.56 5.18 6.49
N ASN A 115 1.04 4.27 7.29
CA ASN A 115 -0.08 3.42 6.90
C ASN A 115 -1.31 3.79 7.73
N LEU A 116 -2.41 4.10 7.07
CA LEU A 116 -3.68 4.48 7.69
C LEU A 116 -4.82 3.67 7.07
N GLN A 117 -5.90 3.45 7.83
CA GLN A 117 -7.08 2.77 7.33
C GLN A 117 -8.32 3.65 7.48
N GLY A 118 -9.19 3.62 6.46
CA GLY A 118 -10.49 4.25 6.48
C GLY A 118 -11.46 3.60 7.46
N ARG A 119 -12.61 4.24 7.68
CA ARG A 119 -13.68 3.75 8.58
C ARG A 119 -15.00 3.55 7.86
N ALA A 120 -15.20 4.24 6.74
CA ALA A 120 -16.45 4.12 5.98
C ALA A 120 -16.54 2.73 5.34
N HIS A 121 -17.55 1.96 5.70
CA HIS A 121 -17.75 0.55 5.32
C HIS A 121 -16.62 -0.41 5.73
N MET A 122 -15.82 -0.03 6.73
CA MET A 122 -14.74 -0.82 7.30
C MET A 122 -14.89 -0.96 8.82
N ALA A 123 -13.92 -1.58 9.48
CA ALA A 123 -13.93 -1.72 10.93
C ALA A 123 -13.96 -0.36 11.64
N SER A 124 -14.71 -0.28 12.77
CA SER A 124 -14.77 0.93 13.59
C SER A 124 -13.51 1.05 14.43
N ILE A 125 -12.56 1.83 13.93
CA ILE A 125 -11.26 2.14 14.55
C ILE A 125 -11.10 3.64 14.74
N ASP A 126 -9.95 4.10 15.27
CA ASP A 126 -9.68 5.53 15.49
C ASP A 126 -9.70 6.35 14.19
N CYS A 127 -9.93 7.66 14.34
CA CYS A 127 -10.03 8.57 13.20
C CYS A 127 -8.72 8.68 12.42
N PRO A 128 -8.66 8.27 11.13
CA PRO A 128 -7.44 8.32 10.34
C PRO A 128 -6.93 9.76 10.10
N PHE A 129 -7.83 10.74 10.03
CA PHE A 129 -7.45 12.14 9.86
C PHE A 129 -6.71 12.69 11.08
N ARG A 130 -7.24 12.43 12.29
CA ARG A 130 -6.58 12.82 13.54
C ARG A 130 -5.27 12.06 13.76
N LYS A 131 -5.23 10.77 13.39
CA LYS A 131 -3.99 9.98 13.44
C LYS A 131 -2.95 10.49 12.45
N ALA A 132 -3.35 10.95 11.28
CA ALA A 132 -2.45 11.61 10.34
C ALA A 132 -1.85 12.90 10.93
N ASP A 133 -2.64 13.73 11.63
CA ASP A 133 -2.14 14.93 12.31
C ASP A 133 -1.10 14.60 13.38
N GLU A 134 -1.40 13.62 14.22
CA GLU A 134 -0.50 13.14 15.28
C GLU A 134 0.83 12.67 14.69
N LEU A 135 0.78 11.78 13.69
CA LEU A 135 1.98 11.20 13.09
C LEU A 135 2.80 12.25 12.35
N LEU A 136 2.17 13.06 11.48
CA LEU A 136 2.89 14.09 10.74
C LEU A 136 3.49 15.16 11.65
N GLY A 137 2.82 15.47 12.78
CA GLY A 137 3.33 16.39 13.81
C GLY A 137 4.50 15.85 14.62
N SER A 138 4.64 14.52 14.71
CA SER A 138 5.73 13.85 15.43
C SER A 138 6.99 13.61 14.58
N LEU A 139 6.90 13.77 13.25
CA LEU A 139 8.05 13.57 12.37
C LEU A 139 9.07 14.69 12.51
N ASP A 140 10.36 14.32 12.45
CA ASP A 140 11.43 15.29 12.39
C ASP A 140 11.24 16.25 11.19
N SER A 141 11.53 17.52 11.43
CA SER A 141 11.37 18.59 10.41
C SER A 141 12.26 18.43 9.21
N SER A 142 13.37 17.69 9.31
CA SER A 142 14.25 17.32 8.18
C SER A 142 13.63 16.25 7.26
N CYS A 143 12.71 15.43 7.79
CA CYS A 143 12.01 14.42 6.99
C CYS A 143 10.93 15.07 6.11
N LYS A 144 11.33 15.46 4.89
CA LYS A 144 10.42 16.12 3.93
C LYS A 144 9.62 15.13 3.10
N ILE A 145 10.18 13.96 2.79
CA ILE A 145 9.53 12.92 1.99
C ILE A 145 8.62 12.09 2.90
N ARG A 146 7.30 12.23 2.69
CA ARG A 146 6.26 11.62 3.54
C ARG A 146 5.24 10.93 2.64
N ILE A 147 5.20 9.61 2.68
CA ILE A 147 4.30 8.79 1.85
C ILE A 147 3.23 8.18 2.74
N VAL A 148 1.97 8.33 2.34
CA VAL A 148 0.82 7.77 3.05
C VAL A 148 0.16 6.70 2.18
N ASP A 149 0.11 5.46 2.68
CA ASP A 149 -0.81 4.43 2.21
C ASP A 149 -2.13 4.59 2.97
N PHE A 150 -3.19 4.94 2.25
CA PHE A 150 -4.52 5.04 2.83
C PHE A 150 -5.41 3.90 2.36
N HIS A 151 -5.45 2.86 3.17
CA HIS A 151 -6.19 1.64 2.93
C HIS A 151 -7.68 1.82 3.28
N ALA A 152 -8.52 2.11 2.29
CA ALA A 152 -9.91 2.47 2.53
C ALA A 152 -10.85 2.01 1.40
N GLU A 153 -12.10 1.68 1.78
CA GLU A 153 -13.13 1.26 0.84
C GLU A 153 -13.72 2.45 0.08
N LEU A 154 -14.18 3.49 0.78
CA LEU A 154 -14.98 4.53 0.19
C LEU A 154 -14.15 5.59 -0.54
N THR A 155 -14.44 5.81 -1.83
CA THR A 155 -13.73 6.80 -2.66
C THR A 155 -13.81 8.22 -2.12
N SER A 156 -14.95 8.64 -1.55
CA SER A 156 -15.08 9.98 -0.96
C SER A 156 -14.20 10.17 0.28
N GLU A 157 -13.97 9.12 1.09
CA GLU A 157 -13.05 9.18 2.23
C GLU A 157 -11.59 9.29 1.75
N LYS A 158 -11.23 8.58 0.67
CA LYS A 158 -9.91 8.66 0.03
C LYS A 158 -9.66 10.06 -0.57
N VAL A 159 -10.62 10.58 -1.32
CA VAL A 159 -10.52 11.94 -1.90
C VAL A 159 -10.40 13.00 -0.78
N ALA A 160 -11.19 12.88 0.28
CA ALA A 160 -11.11 13.78 1.44
C ALA A 160 -9.74 13.73 2.10
N MET A 161 -9.16 12.54 2.29
CA MET A 161 -7.81 12.37 2.85
C MET A 161 -6.75 13.01 1.93
N GLY A 162 -6.86 12.84 0.62
CA GLY A 162 -5.97 13.49 -0.35
C GLY A 162 -5.96 15.01 -0.19
N TRP A 163 -7.13 15.65 -0.18
CA TRP A 163 -7.24 17.11 0.04
C TRP A 163 -6.75 17.53 1.43
N TYR A 164 -7.01 16.74 2.44
CA TYR A 164 -6.57 16.99 3.81
C TYR A 164 -5.04 16.97 3.96
N LEU A 165 -4.36 16.12 3.20
CA LEU A 165 -2.91 15.96 3.22
C LEU A 165 -2.18 16.85 2.21
N ASP A 166 -2.88 17.52 1.31
CA ASP A 166 -2.27 18.36 0.27
C ASP A 166 -1.42 19.48 0.88
N GLY A 167 -0.13 19.50 0.54
CA GLY A 167 0.90 20.39 1.10
C GLY A 167 1.46 19.94 2.46
N ARG A 168 1.10 18.75 2.96
CA ARG A 168 1.57 18.19 4.24
C ARG A 168 2.32 16.87 4.08
N ALA A 169 2.06 16.17 2.96
CA ALA A 169 2.75 14.94 2.59
C ALA A 169 3.20 15.03 1.12
N THR A 170 4.11 14.15 0.74
CA THR A 170 4.62 14.00 -0.64
C THR A 170 3.62 13.24 -1.50
N ALA A 171 3.07 12.17 -0.97
CA ALA A 171 2.09 11.35 -1.66
C ALA A 171 1.07 10.75 -0.71
N MET A 172 -0.15 10.58 -1.21
CA MET A 172 -1.19 9.74 -0.63
C MET A 172 -1.70 8.81 -1.73
N ILE A 173 -1.46 7.51 -1.54
CA ILE A 173 -1.89 6.46 -2.46
C ILE A 173 -2.92 5.59 -1.74
N GLY A 174 -4.09 5.47 -2.35
CA GLY A 174 -5.14 4.60 -1.83
C GLY A 174 -4.92 3.15 -2.24
N THR A 175 -5.38 2.24 -1.38
CA THR A 175 -5.36 0.78 -1.55
C THR A 175 -6.69 0.17 -1.10
N HIS A 176 -6.89 -1.12 -1.13
CA HIS A 176 -8.04 -1.90 -0.68
C HIS A 176 -9.00 -2.37 -1.77
N THR A 177 -9.43 -1.51 -2.69
CA THR A 177 -10.51 -1.91 -3.61
C THR A 177 -10.05 -2.86 -4.70
N HIS A 178 -8.72 -3.01 -4.88
CA HIS A 178 -8.11 -3.84 -5.92
C HIS A 178 -8.36 -3.35 -7.36
N VAL A 179 -9.05 -2.23 -7.54
CA VAL A 179 -9.36 -1.66 -8.86
C VAL A 179 -8.60 -0.36 -9.05
N PRO A 180 -7.62 -0.29 -9.97
CA PRO A 180 -6.82 0.90 -10.19
C PRO A 180 -7.67 2.03 -10.74
N THR A 181 -7.65 3.19 -10.09
CA THR A 181 -8.41 4.36 -10.52
C THR A 181 -7.65 5.22 -11.53
N ALA A 182 -8.37 6.01 -12.30
CA ALA A 182 -7.81 6.81 -13.40
C ALA A 182 -7.48 8.26 -12.99
N ASP A 183 -7.60 8.61 -11.72
CA ASP A 183 -7.53 9.98 -11.18
C ASP A 183 -6.14 10.41 -10.68
N THR A 184 -5.11 9.71 -11.13
CA THR A 184 -3.70 9.98 -10.80
C THR A 184 -3.31 11.41 -11.16
N ARG A 185 -2.87 12.21 -10.18
CA ARG A 185 -2.50 13.61 -10.36
C ARG A 185 -1.64 14.16 -9.22
N VAL A 186 -1.02 15.30 -9.43
CA VAL A 186 -0.45 16.11 -8.35
C VAL A 186 -1.47 17.18 -7.97
N LEU A 187 -1.79 17.27 -6.69
CA LEU A 187 -2.71 18.27 -6.14
C LEU A 187 -2.03 19.66 -6.06
N PRO A 188 -2.80 20.77 -5.97
CA PRO A 188 -2.27 22.12 -6.12
C PRO A 188 -1.15 22.51 -5.14
N ARG A 189 -1.08 21.89 -3.95
CA ARG A 189 -0.03 22.18 -2.96
C ARG A 189 1.12 21.18 -2.98
N GLY A 190 1.10 20.24 -3.95
CA GLY A 190 2.21 19.34 -4.24
C GLY A 190 2.09 17.92 -3.72
N LEU A 191 0.88 17.43 -3.39
CA LEU A 191 0.66 16.03 -3.05
C LEU A 191 0.46 15.19 -4.31
N ALA A 192 1.26 14.13 -4.52
CA ALA A 192 0.95 13.07 -5.48
C ALA A 192 -0.23 12.25 -4.96
N TYR A 193 -1.25 12.05 -5.80
CA TYR A 193 -2.51 11.44 -5.39
C TYR A 193 -3.03 10.43 -6.40
N GLN A 194 -3.51 9.31 -5.91
CA GLN A 194 -4.38 8.37 -6.62
C GLN A 194 -5.37 7.73 -5.63
N THR A 195 -6.64 7.64 -6.00
CA THR A 195 -7.69 7.04 -5.16
C THR A 195 -7.43 5.58 -4.86
N ASP A 196 -6.98 4.79 -5.83
CA ASP A 196 -6.57 3.40 -5.59
C ASP A 196 -5.49 2.97 -6.59
N ALA A 197 -4.40 2.40 -6.08
CA ALA A 197 -3.30 1.89 -6.91
C ALA A 197 -3.68 0.62 -7.67
N GLY A 198 -4.73 -0.07 -7.21
CA GLY A 198 -5.15 -1.37 -7.71
C GLY A 198 -4.39 -2.54 -7.08
N MET A 199 -4.72 -3.73 -7.51
CA MET A 199 -4.11 -4.98 -7.06
C MET A 199 -2.87 -5.32 -7.90
N THR A 200 -1.89 -5.94 -7.28
CA THR A 200 -0.81 -6.67 -7.97
C THR A 200 -1.09 -8.15 -7.80
N GLY A 201 -1.65 -8.76 -8.84
CA GLY A 201 -2.19 -10.11 -8.78
C GLY A 201 -3.03 -10.52 -9.97
N PRO A 202 -3.93 -11.51 -9.83
CA PRO A 202 -4.72 -12.05 -10.93
C PRO A 202 -5.91 -11.14 -11.30
N TYR A 203 -5.94 -10.64 -12.52
CA TYR A 203 -7.03 -9.81 -13.05
C TYR A 203 -8.13 -10.60 -13.77
N ASP A 204 -7.88 -11.85 -14.22
CA ASP A 204 -8.94 -12.78 -14.64
C ASP A 204 -9.65 -13.38 -13.40
N SER A 205 -10.28 -12.50 -12.62
CA SER A 205 -10.79 -12.77 -11.28
C SER A 205 -11.87 -11.77 -10.88
N ILE A 206 -12.48 -11.94 -9.72
CA ILE A 206 -13.21 -10.88 -9.04
C ILE A 206 -12.36 -10.42 -7.85
N ILE A 207 -11.70 -9.28 -8.05
CA ILE A 207 -10.76 -8.66 -7.09
C ILE A 207 -9.74 -9.64 -6.47
N GLY A 208 -9.23 -10.56 -7.29
CA GLY A 208 -8.20 -11.53 -6.90
C GLY A 208 -8.72 -12.94 -6.61
N VAL A 209 -10.01 -13.10 -6.31
CA VAL A 209 -10.65 -14.38 -6.03
C VAL A 209 -11.19 -15.01 -7.32
N ASP A 210 -11.20 -16.35 -7.37
CA ASP A 210 -11.76 -17.11 -8.49
C ASP A 210 -13.18 -16.62 -8.80
N LYS A 211 -13.43 -16.32 -10.08
CA LYS A 211 -14.66 -15.68 -10.53
C LYS A 211 -15.90 -16.57 -10.36
N ASP A 212 -15.77 -17.88 -10.54
CA ASP A 212 -16.91 -18.79 -10.44
C ASP A 212 -17.39 -18.92 -8.98
N ILE A 213 -16.46 -18.91 -8.04
CA ILE A 213 -16.77 -18.92 -6.60
C ILE A 213 -17.55 -17.66 -6.21
N ILE A 214 -17.08 -16.49 -6.67
CA ILE A 214 -17.70 -15.22 -6.30
C ILE A 214 -19.02 -15.01 -7.02
N LEU A 215 -19.12 -15.35 -8.31
CA LEU A 215 -20.39 -15.28 -9.06
C LEU A 215 -21.45 -16.16 -8.40
N ARG A 216 -21.09 -17.41 -8.03
CA ARG A 216 -22.00 -18.28 -7.30
C ARG A 216 -22.50 -17.65 -5.99
N ARG A 217 -21.59 -17.03 -5.21
CA ARG A 217 -21.95 -16.33 -3.98
C ARG A 217 -22.95 -15.18 -4.23
N PHE A 218 -22.72 -14.35 -5.25
CA PHE A 218 -23.62 -13.25 -5.59
C PHE A 218 -25.00 -13.76 -6.07
N LEU A 219 -25.03 -14.85 -6.85
CA LEU A 219 -26.25 -15.40 -7.39
C LEU A 219 -27.10 -16.17 -6.34
N THR A 220 -26.46 -16.80 -5.37
CA THR A 220 -27.14 -17.71 -4.44
C THR A 220 -27.16 -17.23 -2.98
N GLY A 221 -26.35 -16.24 -2.62
CA GLY A 221 -26.12 -15.84 -1.23
C GLY A 221 -25.31 -16.83 -0.40
N VAL A 222 -24.90 -17.99 -0.99
CA VAL A 222 -24.16 -19.04 -0.26
C VAL A 222 -22.67 -18.78 -0.35
N ALA A 223 -22.02 -18.61 0.83
CA ALA A 223 -20.57 -18.46 0.91
C ALA A 223 -19.87 -19.79 0.60
N GLY A 224 -18.80 -19.74 -0.22
CA GLY A 224 -17.89 -20.83 -0.48
C GLY A 224 -16.49 -20.52 0.07
N ARG A 225 -15.59 -21.53 0.02
CA ARG A 225 -14.18 -21.31 0.33
C ARG A 225 -13.57 -20.39 -0.73
N MET A 226 -12.99 -19.28 -0.28
CA MET A 226 -12.31 -18.34 -1.16
C MET A 226 -10.98 -18.94 -1.66
N GLU A 227 -10.76 -18.93 -2.97
CA GLU A 227 -9.52 -19.37 -3.60
C GLU A 227 -8.99 -18.25 -4.50
N ALA A 228 -7.68 -17.99 -4.43
CA ALA A 228 -7.04 -17.02 -5.29
C ALA A 228 -7.08 -17.49 -6.75
N ALA A 229 -7.45 -16.61 -7.66
CA ALA A 229 -7.38 -16.86 -9.10
C ALA A 229 -5.91 -16.98 -9.57
N ARG A 230 -5.69 -17.52 -10.78
CA ARG A 230 -4.35 -17.87 -11.26
C ARG A 230 -3.96 -17.26 -12.60
N HIS A 231 -4.87 -16.57 -13.26
CA HIS A 231 -4.70 -16.08 -14.62
C HIS A 231 -4.80 -14.56 -14.72
N GLY A 232 -4.22 -14.00 -15.81
CA GLY A 232 -4.22 -12.56 -16.01
C GLY A 232 -3.41 -11.82 -14.95
N ILE A 233 -2.20 -12.33 -14.62
CA ILE A 233 -1.38 -11.72 -13.57
C ILE A 233 -0.83 -10.38 -14.05
N GLU A 234 -1.11 -9.33 -13.27
CA GLU A 234 -0.65 -7.97 -13.54
C GLU A 234 -0.03 -7.36 -12.27
N LEU A 235 0.95 -6.47 -12.46
CA LEU A 235 1.47 -5.57 -11.44
C LEU A 235 0.94 -4.18 -11.71
N HIS A 236 0.30 -3.58 -10.72
CA HIS A 236 -0.14 -2.19 -10.75
C HIS A 236 0.52 -1.38 -9.65
N GLY A 237 0.77 -0.12 -9.94
CA GLY A 237 1.37 0.82 -8.99
C GLY A 237 1.59 2.19 -9.62
N VAL A 238 2.37 3.01 -8.92
CA VAL A 238 2.75 4.34 -9.36
C VAL A 238 4.23 4.59 -9.18
N VAL A 239 4.80 5.41 -10.07
CA VAL A 239 6.10 6.04 -9.88
C VAL A 239 5.88 7.52 -9.60
N ILE A 240 6.48 8.01 -8.53
CA ILE A 240 6.38 9.38 -8.06
C ILE A 240 7.78 10.00 -8.12
N ASN A 241 7.89 11.18 -8.73
CA ASN A 241 9.09 12.00 -8.62
C ASN A 241 8.82 13.14 -7.64
N ALA A 242 9.68 13.32 -6.66
CA ALA A 242 9.54 14.31 -5.59
C ALA A 242 10.80 15.18 -5.47
N ASP A 243 10.58 16.45 -5.13
CA ASP A 243 11.61 17.39 -4.73
C ASP A 243 12.04 17.08 -3.29
N GLU A 244 13.29 16.73 -3.09
CA GLU A 244 13.84 16.31 -1.81
C GLU A 244 13.92 17.45 -0.78
N THR A 245 14.04 18.68 -1.25
CA THR A 245 14.18 19.88 -0.41
C THR A 245 12.83 20.30 0.17
N THR A 246 11.80 20.27 -0.66
CA THR A 246 10.45 20.73 -0.28
C THR A 246 9.53 19.60 0.15
N GLY A 247 9.82 18.36 -0.24
CA GLY A 247 8.96 17.21 -0.06
C GLY A 247 7.75 17.16 -1.01
N LYS A 248 7.65 18.09 -1.96
CA LYS A 248 6.53 18.15 -2.92
C LYS A 248 6.74 17.19 -4.06
N ALA A 249 5.68 16.55 -4.49
CA ALA A 249 5.69 15.77 -5.72
C ALA A 249 5.79 16.71 -6.94
N ILE A 250 6.65 16.33 -7.88
CA ILE A 250 6.82 16.97 -9.19
C ILE A 250 5.91 16.27 -10.20
N SER A 251 5.85 14.94 -10.13
CA SER A 251 5.01 14.13 -11.02
C SER A 251 4.60 12.82 -10.36
N ILE A 252 3.53 12.25 -10.87
CA ILE A 252 3.08 10.89 -10.57
C ILE A 252 2.55 10.25 -11.85
N ARG A 253 2.88 8.98 -12.07
CA ARG A 253 2.35 8.19 -13.20
C ARG A 253 2.04 6.77 -12.78
N ARG A 254 0.99 6.20 -13.34
CA ARG A 254 0.66 4.79 -13.19
C ARG A 254 1.64 3.92 -13.96
N ILE A 255 1.94 2.77 -13.39
CA ILE A 255 2.64 1.68 -14.06
C ILE A 255 1.75 0.44 -14.08
N ARG A 256 1.91 -0.36 -15.14
CA ARG A 256 1.28 -1.66 -15.32
C ARG A 256 2.26 -2.59 -16.01
N CYS A 257 2.54 -3.75 -15.39
CA CYS A 257 3.26 -4.84 -16.04
C CYS A 257 2.31 -6.03 -16.16
N ILE A 258 2.41 -6.76 -17.28
CA ILE A 258 1.59 -7.94 -17.59
C ILE A 258 2.55 -9.12 -17.72
N LYS A 259 2.19 -10.24 -17.09
CA LYS A 259 2.95 -11.49 -17.21
C LYS A 259 2.66 -12.20 -18.53
#